data_fb080f3b48c7e813593dbdcece671376
#
_entry.id   fb080f3b48c7e813593dbdcece671376
#
_cell.length_a   1.000
_cell.length_b   1.000
_cell.length_c   1.000
_cell.angle_alpha   90.00
_cell.angle_beta   90.00
_cell.angle_gamma   90.00
#
_symmetry.space_group_name_H-M   'P 1'
#
loop_
_entity.id
_entity.type
_entity.pdbx_description
1 polymer ?
#
loop_
_entity_poly.entity_id
_entity_poly.type
_entity_poly.pdbx_seq_one_letter_code
_entity_poly.pdbx_strand_id
1 'polypeptide(L)'
;MVRGSILLVMIAFLGGGSAPPPTILAGPASYADLVVLALGAPVVVRATIAKAARIAPDQAAGVAAGSARVLVKATLTTAILAPADVPAAIEYLADVPVDIRGKPLQLKGADTLVFLRGGAGGYALANARGQIGWSAATEAAVRRVIAEARRADPVITGVGNAFHVAGSVPGEAESQFFLTTADSKPVSLVVLSRPGEAKRLSVALGEVIDEAAGGVAKETLLWYRLACFLPRVLPGEASGDAALAADYAFVLQVLGPCGRTLP
;
A
#
# COMPACT_ATOMS: atom_id res chain seq x y z
N MET A 1 -13.03 26.20 73.37
CA MET A 1 -13.69 25.44 72.27
C MET A 1 -13.63 26.29 71.03
N VAL A 2 -12.62 26.02 70.11
CA VAL A 2 -12.45 26.76 68.88
C VAL A 2 -12.76 25.76 67.74
N ARG A 3 -13.82 26.01 66.98
CA ARG A 3 -14.21 25.23 65.79
C ARG A 3 -13.48 25.81 64.59
N GLY A 4 -12.50 25.09 64.07
CA GLY A 4 -11.86 25.40 62.81
C GLY A 4 -12.68 24.84 61.62
N SER A 5 -13.15 25.72 60.73
CA SER A 5 -13.79 25.36 59.46
C SER A 5 -12.71 25.13 58.42
N ILE A 6 -12.63 23.91 57.92
CA ILE A 6 -11.76 23.55 56.78
C ILE A 6 -12.51 23.88 55.49
N LEU A 7 -11.98 24.86 54.75
CA LEU A 7 -12.45 25.23 53.41
C LEU A 7 -11.88 24.28 52.38
N LEU A 8 -12.72 23.41 51.82
CA LEU A 8 -12.32 22.46 50.74
C LEU A 8 -12.38 23.20 49.39
N VAL A 9 -11.19 23.52 48.85
CA VAL A 9 -11.07 24.09 47.50
C VAL A 9 -11.16 22.97 46.49
N MET A 10 -12.31 22.88 45.79
CA MET A 10 -12.44 22.01 44.60
C MET A 10 -11.75 22.67 43.42
N ILE A 11 -10.63 22.09 42.97
CA ILE A 11 -9.97 22.44 41.70
C ILE A 11 -10.68 21.66 40.60
N ALA A 12 -11.50 22.35 39.80
CA ALA A 12 -12.10 21.80 38.60
C ALA A 12 -10.99 21.66 37.49
N PHE A 13 -10.58 20.44 37.21
CA PHE A 13 -9.80 20.14 36.03
C PHE A 13 -10.65 20.31 34.77
N LEU A 14 -10.49 21.43 34.08
CA LEU A 14 -10.99 21.59 32.72
C LEU A 14 -10.16 20.66 31.78
N GLY A 15 -10.66 19.47 31.56
CA GLY A 15 -10.13 18.55 30.56
C GLY A 15 -10.28 19.17 29.18
N GLY A 16 -9.20 19.73 28.63
CA GLY A 16 -9.11 20.14 27.25
C GLY A 16 -9.20 18.90 26.36
N GLY A 17 -10.40 18.56 25.91
CA GLY A 17 -10.61 17.54 24.90
C GLY A 17 -9.98 18.00 23.59
N SER A 18 -8.80 17.46 23.26
CA SER A 18 -8.24 17.59 21.91
C SER A 18 -9.24 16.97 20.94
N ALA A 19 -9.78 17.79 20.04
CA ALA A 19 -10.62 17.30 18.95
C ALA A 19 -9.81 16.25 18.16
N PRO A 20 -10.42 15.10 17.78
CA PRO A 20 -9.74 14.10 16.98
C PRO A 20 -9.23 14.75 15.68
N PRO A 21 -8.03 14.38 15.21
CA PRO A 21 -7.51 14.93 13.96
C PRO A 21 -8.51 14.68 12.82
N PRO A 22 -8.67 15.63 11.90
CA PRO A 22 -9.61 15.48 10.79
C PRO A 22 -9.24 14.23 10.00
N THR A 23 -10.22 13.34 9.80
CA THR A 23 -10.07 12.14 8.97
C THR A 23 -9.86 12.59 7.53
N ILE A 24 -8.63 12.54 7.07
CA ILE A 24 -8.29 12.84 5.68
C ILE A 24 -8.40 11.52 4.94
N LEU A 25 -9.43 11.38 4.12
CA LEU A 25 -9.67 10.32 3.15
C LEU A 25 -10.60 9.17 3.57
N ALA A 26 -11.27 8.65 2.56
CA ALA A 26 -12.05 7.43 2.59
C ALA A 26 -11.16 6.24 2.98
N GLY A 27 -11.29 5.73 4.19
CA GLY A 27 -10.66 4.51 4.70
C GLY A 27 -9.11 4.47 4.68
N PRO A 28 -8.50 3.58 5.45
CA PRO A 28 -7.06 3.35 5.38
C PRO A 28 -6.71 2.78 3.99
N ALA A 29 -5.62 3.29 3.39
CA ALA A 29 -5.08 2.72 2.16
C ALA A 29 -4.62 1.27 2.42
N SER A 30 -4.97 0.33 1.54
CA SER A 30 -4.46 -1.03 1.61
C SER A 30 -2.95 -1.04 1.35
N TYR A 31 -2.25 -2.12 1.75
CA TYR A 31 -0.84 -2.26 1.40
C TYR A 31 -0.62 -2.16 -0.11
N ALA A 32 -1.49 -2.78 -0.91
CA ALA A 32 -1.41 -2.72 -2.37
C ALA A 32 -1.59 -1.30 -2.92
N ASP A 33 -2.46 -0.50 -2.32
CA ASP A 33 -2.59 0.92 -2.67
C ASP A 33 -1.34 1.72 -2.30
N LEU A 34 -0.72 1.42 -1.14
CA LEU A 34 0.55 2.05 -0.75
C LEU A 34 1.67 1.72 -1.73
N VAL A 35 1.70 0.48 -2.26
CA VAL A 35 2.67 0.10 -3.31
C VAL A 35 2.43 0.92 -4.58
N VAL A 36 1.18 1.03 -5.06
CA VAL A 36 0.85 1.84 -6.25
C VAL A 36 1.28 3.29 -6.05
N LEU A 37 0.96 3.88 -4.89
CA LEU A 37 1.32 5.27 -4.59
C LEU A 37 2.84 5.47 -4.51
N ALA A 38 3.53 4.58 -3.79
CA ALA A 38 4.97 4.72 -3.56
C ALA A 38 5.81 4.49 -4.82
N LEU A 39 5.42 3.52 -5.68
CA LEU A 39 6.13 3.25 -6.92
C LEU A 39 5.78 4.24 -8.04
N GLY A 40 4.59 4.84 -7.99
CA GLY A 40 4.14 5.83 -8.96
C GLY A 40 4.62 7.26 -8.68
N ALA A 41 5.27 7.52 -7.54
CA ALA A 41 5.66 8.86 -7.13
C ALA A 41 7.19 9.02 -7.03
N PRO A 42 7.80 9.91 -7.85
CA PRO A 42 9.23 10.24 -7.71
C PRO A 42 9.54 11.04 -6.44
N VAL A 43 8.54 11.64 -5.81
CA VAL A 43 8.70 12.40 -4.56
C VAL A 43 7.66 11.93 -3.55
N VAL A 44 8.12 11.47 -2.39
CA VAL A 44 7.28 11.04 -1.27
C VAL A 44 7.73 11.76 -0.01
N VAL A 45 6.82 12.50 0.61
CA VAL A 45 7.11 13.30 1.79
C VAL A 45 6.05 13.10 2.88
N ARG A 46 6.45 13.26 4.14
CA ARG A 46 5.55 13.59 5.23
C ARG A 46 5.47 15.10 5.36
N ALA A 47 4.27 15.64 5.46
CA ALA A 47 4.05 17.06 5.60
C ALA A 47 2.83 17.37 6.47
N THR A 48 2.87 18.51 7.17
CA THR A 48 1.73 19.04 7.92
C THR A 48 1.04 20.11 7.07
N ILE A 49 -0.27 19.99 6.87
CA ILE A 49 -1.04 20.95 6.06
C ILE A 49 -1.19 22.27 6.83
N ALA A 50 -0.54 23.31 6.31
CA ALA A 50 -0.62 24.67 6.87
C ALA A 50 -1.91 25.39 6.46
N LYS A 51 -2.33 25.21 5.19
CA LYS A 51 -3.51 25.85 4.61
C LYS A 51 -4.08 25.00 3.47
N ALA A 52 -5.40 24.99 3.34
CA ALA A 52 -6.11 24.52 2.16
C ALA A 52 -7.13 25.58 1.74
N ALA A 53 -6.96 26.11 0.53
CA ALA A 53 -7.83 27.16 -0.01
C ALA A 53 -8.64 26.58 -1.16
N ARG A 54 -9.98 26.71 -1.11
CA ARG A 54 -10.87 26.25 -2.18
C ARG A 54 -10.58 27.03 -3.47
N ILE A 55 -10.47 26.34 -4.57
CA ILE A 55 -10.47 26.91 -5.91
C ILE A 55 -11.92 27.17 -6.33
N ALA A 56 -12.16 28.27 -6.99
CA ALA A 56 -13.49 28.62 -7.48
C ALA A 56 -13.99 27.55 -8.47
N PRO A 57 -15.27 27.14 -8.43
CA PRO A 57 -15.78 26.05 -9.26
C PRO A 57 -15.58 26.23 -10.76
N ASP A 58 -15.65 27.47 -11.25
CA ASP A 58 -15.40 27.86 -12.63
C ASP A 58 -13.92 27.66 -13.07
N GLN A 59 -13.00 27.61 -12.12
CA GLN A 59 -11.57 27.35 -12.32
C GLN A 59 -11.17 25.90 -11.97
N ALA A 60 -12.12 25.07 -11.54
CA ALA A 60 -11.91 23.71 -11.06
C ALA A 60 -12.54 22.66 -11.99
N ALA A 61 -12.24 22.72 -13.28
CA ALA A 61 -12.75 21.75 -14.25
C ALA A 61 -12.38 20.30 -13.89
N GLY A 62 -13.29 19.35 -14.14
CA GLY A 62 -13.06 17.91 -13.97
C GLY A 62 -13.12 17.42 -12.51
N VAL A 63 -13.58 18.22 -11.56
CA VAL A 63 -13.80 17.78 -10.16
C VAL A 63 -15.06 16.92 -10.09
N ALA A 64 -14.95 15.75 -9.46
CA ALA A 64 -16.08 14.84 -9.30
C ALA A 64 -17.17 15.44 -8.39
N ALA A 65 -18.44 15.03 -8.62
CA ALA A 65 -19.54 15.38 -7.73
C ALA A 65 -19.24 14.98 -6.27
N GLY A 66 -19.60 15.83 -5.32
CA GLY A 66 -19.31 15.60 -3.90
C GLY A 66 -17.87 15.96 -3.48
N SER A 67 -17.08 16.55 -4.37
CA SER A 67 -15.71 17.01 -4.11
C SER A 67 -15.52 18.50 -4.44
N ALA A 68 -14.47 19.10 -3.89
CA ALA A 68 -14.00 20.42 -4.24
C ALA A 68 -12.48 20.42 -4.42
N ARG A 69 -11.98 21.17 -5.42
CA ARG A 69 -10.55 21.37 -5.58
C ARG A 69 -10.04 22.41 -4.61
N VAL A 70 -8.93 22.08 -3.95
CA VAL A 70 -8.25 22.98 -3.02
C VAL A 70 -6.79 23.11 -3.40
N LEU A 71 -6.24 24.32 -3.24
CA LEU A 71 -4.80 24.54 -3.23
C LEU A 71 -4.31 24.26 -1.80
N VAL A 72 -3.51 23.23 -1.67
CA VAL A 72 -2.89 22.83 -0.40
C VAL A 72 -1.51 23.49 -0.31
N LYS A 73 -1.24 24.12 0.83
CA LYS A 73 0.10 24.54 1.26
C LYS A 73 0.48 23.69 2.47
N ALA A 74 1.58 22.95 2.35
CA ALA A 74 2.02 22.05 3.40
C ALA A 74 3.48 22.32 3.76
N THR A 75 3.80 22.23 5.05
CA THR A 75 5.16 22.31 5.58
C THR A 75 5.75 20.91 5.62
N LEU A 76 6.90 20.74 5.01
CA LEU A 76 7.63 19.47 4.98
C LEU A 76 8.09 19.10 6.39
N THR A 77 7.75 17.90 6.84
CA THR A 77 8.23 17.32 8.09
C THR A 77 9.39 16.37 7.85
N THR A 78 9.28 15.53 6.82
CA THR A 78 10.31 14.53 6.47
C THR A 78 10.25 14.21 4.99
N ALA A 79 11.40 14.24 4.31
CA ALA A 79 11.57 13.66 2.98
C ALA A 79 11.79 12.16 3.11
N ILE A 80 10.92 11.36 2.48
CA ILE A 80 11.01 9.89 2.48
C ILE A 80 11.72 9.42 1.21
N LEU A 81 11.29 9.94 0.07
CA LEU A 81 11.92 9.82 -1.25
C LEU A 81 11.82 11.18 -1.91
N ALA A 82 12.94 11.86 -2.11
CA ALA A 82 12.94 13.18 -2.72
C ALA A 82 14.35 13.55 -3.19
N PRO A 83 14.47 14.46 -4.17
CA PRO A 83 15.75 15.10 -4.47
C PRO A 83 16.24 15.95 -3.28
N ALA A 84 17.53 16.26 -3.26
CA ALA A 84 18.16 16.97 -2.15
C ALA A 84 17.62 18.39 -1.95
N ASP A 85 17.07 19.00 -2.99
CA ASP A 85 16.60 20.37 -3.07
C ASP A 85 15.08 20.53 -2.88
N VAL A 86 14.39 19.47 -2.35
CA VAL A 86 12.95 19.60 -2.06
C VAL A 86 12.70 20.74 -1.07
N PRO A 87 11.81 21.71 -1.37
CA PRO A 87 11.61 22.88 -0.53
C PRO A 87 10.92 22.52 0.80
N ALA A 88 11.20 23.29 1.86
CA ALA A 88 10.57 23.12 3.18
C ALA A 88 9.05 23.36 3.18
N ALA A 89 8.52 24.06 2.17
CA ALA A 89 7.09 24.24 1.94
C ALA A 89 6.75 23.84 0.52
N ILE A 90 5.68 23.06 0.36
CA ILE A 90 5.19 22.57 -0.93
C ILE A 90 3.76 23.02 -1.15
N GLU A 91 3.42 23.27 -2.42
CA GLU A 91 2.06 23.60 -2.85
C GLU A 91 1.62 22.62 -3.94
N TYR A 92 0.37 22.15 -3.85
CA TYR A 92 -0.23 21.26 -4.84
C TYR A 92 -1.75 21.36 -4.81
N LEU A 93 -2.40 20.92 -5.88
CA LEU A 93 -3.85 20.81 -5.96
C LEU A 93 -4.30 19.41 -5.49
N ALA A 94 -5.40 19.38 -4.72
CA ALA A 94 -6.07 18.15 -4.31
C ALA A 94 -7.58 18.30 -4.42
N ASP A 95 -8.27 17.24 -4.83
CA ASP A 95 -9.73 17.17 -4.78
C ASP A 95 -10.12 16.49 -3.47
N VAL A 96 -10.92 17.17 -2.66
CA VAL A 96 -11.31 16.72 -1.32
C VAL A 96 -12.82 16.61 -1.19
N PRO A 97 -13.35 15.68 -0.40
CA PRO A 97 -14.78 15.59 -0.15
C PRO A 97 -15.34 16.89 0.42
N VAL A 98 -16.61 17.17 0.10
CA VAL A 98 -17.38 18.25 0.71
C VAL A 98 -18.45 17.69 1.64
N ASP A 99 -18.80 18.47 2.67
CA ASP A 99 -19.94 18.18 3.53
C ASP A 99 -21.28 18.41 2.81
N ILE A 100 -22.39 18.15 3.49
CA ILE A 100 -23.77 18.34 2.98
C ILE A 100 -24.06 19.79 2.58
N ARG A 101 -23.25 20.77 3.04
CA ARG A 101 -23.36 22.19 2.71
C ARG A 101 -22.39 22.58 1.58
N GLY A 102 -21.70 21.64 0.98
CA GLY A 102 -20.71 21.87 -0.06
C GLY A 102 -19.40 22.48 0.43
N LYS A 103 -19.11 22.45 1.75
CA LYS A 103 -17.87 22.96 2.32
C LYS A 103 -16.79 21.88 2.28
N PRO A 104 -15.58 22.19 1.77
CA PRO A 104 -14.46 21.25 1.77
C PRO A 104 -14.10 20.80 3.19
N LEU A 105 -13.66 19.53 3.30
CA LEU A 105 -13.12 18.98 4.52
C LEU A 105 -11.98 19.85 5.06
N GLN A 106 -11.96 20.07 6.39
CA GLN A 106 -10.90 20.85 7.03
C GLN A 106 -9.61 20.01 7.09
N LEU A 107 -8.57 20.50 6.41
CA LEU A 107 -7.28 19.82 6.31
C LEU A 107 -6.19 20.47 7.17
N LYS A 108 -6.37 21.71 7.58
CA LYS A 108 -5.35 22.46 8.34
C LYS A 108 -4.94 21.73 9.62
N GLY A 109 -3.64 21.58 9.83
CA GLY A 109 -3.05 20.91 10.97
C GLY A 109 -2.93 19.39 10.82
N ALA A 110 -3.42 18.82 9.71
CA ALA A 110 -3.33 17.40 9.48
C ALA A 110 -1.93 16.97 9.02
N ASP A 111 -1.40 15.92 9.62
CA ASP A 111 -0.20 15.22 9.17
C ASP A 111 -0.56 14.25 8.06
N THR A 112 0.18 14.32 6.96
CA THR A 112 -0.08 13.55 5.74
C THR A 112 1.18 12.94 5.16
N LEU A 113 1.00 11.80 4.48
CA LEU A 113 1.95 11.34 3.45
C LEU A 113 1.46 11.85 2.10
N VAL A 114 2.34 12.49 1.36
CA VAL A 114 2.04 13.09 0.06
C VAL A 114 2.95 12.46 -0.99
N PHE A 115 2.32 11.94 -2.04
CA PHE A 115 2.96 11.27 -3.17
C PHE A 115 2.88 12.20 -4.37
N LEU A 116 4.02 12.75 -4.79
CA LEU A 116 4.11 13.86 -5.71
C LEU A 116 4.92 13.50 -6.96
N ARG A 117 4.63 14.24 -8.02
CA ARG A 117 5.46 14.38 -9.21
C ARG A 117 5.77 15.86 -9.43
N GLY A 118 6.85 16.16 -10.15
CA GLY A 118 7.31 17.53 -10.39
C GLY A 118 8.59 17.87 -9.61
N GLY A 119 8.90 19.14 -9.52
CA GLY A 119 10.13 19.67 -8.92
C GLY A 119 10.10 21.18 -8.83
N ALA A 120 11.19 21.88 -9.21
CA ALA A 120 11.33 23.33 -9.11
C ALA A 120 10.24 24.14 -9.85
N GLY A 121 9.58 23.57 -10.88
CA GLY A 121 8.46 24.18 -11.59
C GLY A 121 7.09 23.99 -10.94
N GLY A 122 7.01 23.32 -9.80
CA GLY A 122 5.78 23.03 -9.04
C GLY A 122 5.54 21.55 -8.83
N TYR A 123 4.67 21.24 -7.89
CA TYR A 123 4.30 19.86 -7.52
C TYR A 123 2.85 19.56 -7.88
N ALA A 124 2.60 18.33 -8.29
CA ALA A 124 1.25 17.79 -8.45
C ALA A 124 1.19 16.42 -7.77
N LEU A 125 0.01 16.00 -7.32
CA LEU A 125 -0.19 14.64 -6.85
C LEU A 125 0.14 13.65 -7.98
N ALA A 126 0.93 12.62 -7.69
CA ALA A 126 1.25 11.56 -8.64
C ALA A 126 0.03 10.71 -8.98
N ASN A 127 -0.92 10.62 -8.07
CA ASN A 127 -2.21 9.96 -8.19
C ASN A 127 -3.29 10.84 -7.56
N ALA A 128 -4.53 10.77 -8.03
CA ALA A 128 -5.66 11.53 -7.45
C ALA A 128 -5.83 11.28 -5.94
N ARG A 129 -5.48 10.08 -5.46
CA ARG A 129 -5.44 9.71 -4.03
C ARG A 129 -4.04 9.80 -3.41
N GLY A 130 -3.14 10.57 -4.01
CA GLY A 130 -1.74 10.72 -3.58
C GLY A 130 -1.53 11.56 -2.32
N GLN A 131 -2.59 11.87 -1.56
CA GLN A 131 -2.52 12.47 -0.23
C GLN A 131 -3.28 11.57 0.73
N ILE A 132 -2.61 10.99 1.72
CA ILE A 132 -3.21 10.12 2.73
C ILE A 132 -2.85 10.57 4.14
N GLY A 133 -3.68 10.24 5.13
CA GLY A 133 -3.37 10.50 6.53
C GLY A 133 -2.08 9.79 6.95
N TRP A 134 -1.25 10.48 7.71
CA TRP A 134 -0.03 9.89 8.23
C TRP A 134 -0.29 9.01 9.45
N SER A 135 0.41 7.89 9.51
CA SER A 135 0.65 7.13 10.72
C SER A 135 2.07 6.54 10.65
N ALA A 136 2.64 6.23 11.81
CA ALA A 136 3.96 5.59 11.86
C ALA A 136 3.99 4.25 11.11
N ALA A 137 2.90 3.47 11.19
CA ALA A 137 2.76 2.20 10.49
C ALA A 137 2.71 2.39 8.97
N THR A 138 1.92 3.36 8.48
CA THR A 138 1.81 3.67 7.05
C THR A 138 3.14 4.18 6.49
N GLU A 139 3.84 5.07 7.21
CA GLU A 139 5.16 5.53 6.80
C GLU A 139 6.17 4.38 6.75
N ALA A 140 6.19 3.51 7.75
CA ALA A 140 7.08 2.35 7.76
C ALA A 140 6.81 1.40 6.58
N ALA A 141 5.53 1.16 6.23
CA ALA A 141 5.17 0.37 5.06
C ALA A 141 5.67 1.01 3.76
N VAL A 142 5.46 2.31 3.56
CA VAL A 142 5.95 3.05 2.38
C VAL A 142 7.47 3.00 2.27
N ARG A 143 8.19 3.19 3.38
CA ARG A 143 9.66 3.08 3.40
C ARG A 143 10.14 1.67 3.02
N ARG A 144 9.47 0.62 3.51
CA ARG A 144 9.77 -0.76 3.11
C ARG A 144 9.56 -0.97 1.62
N VAL A 145 8.42 -0.55 1.06
CA VAL A 145 8.15 -0.64 -0.38
C VAL A 145 9.26 0.02 -1.21
N ILE A 146 9.66 1.24 -0.85
CA ILE A 146 10.72 1.97 -1.55
C ILE A 146 12.07 1.23 -1.43
N ALA A 147 12.39 0.68 -0.26
CA ALA A 147 13.62 -0.08 -0.03
C ALA A 147 13.63 -1.39 -0.82
N GLU A 148 12.50 -2.10 -0.85
CA GLU A 148 12.34 -3.35 -1.60
C GLU A 148 12.39 -3.11 -3.12
N ALA A 149 11.81 -2.01 -3.61
CA ALA A 149 11.87 -1.65 -5.02
C ALA A 149 13.30 -1.41 -5.54
N ARG A 150 14.21 -0.98 -4.65
CA ARG A 150 15.63 -0.77 -5.01
C ARG A 150 16.41 -2.07 -5.20
N ARG A 151 15.90 -3.22 -4.74
CA ARG A 151 16.55 -4.53 -4.90
C ARG A 151 16.43 -5.12 -6.28
N ALA A 152 15.69 -4.47 -7.18
CA ALA A 152 15.48 -4.93 -8.57
C ALA A 152 14.93 -6.37 -8.65
N ASP A 153 14.05 -6.74 -7.72
CA ASP A 153 13.36 -8.02 -7.74
C ASP A 153 12.51 -8.16 -9.02
N PRO A 154 12.33 -9.37 -9.56
CA PRO A 154 11.59 -9.58 -10.80
C PRO A 154 10.17 -9.03 -10.78
N VAL A 155 9.74 -8.37 -11.86
CA VAL A 155 8.35 -7.93 -12.05
C VAL A 155 7.57 -9.05 -12.71
N ILE A 156 6.66 -9.68 -11.97
CA ILE A 156 5.85 -10.81 -12.42
C ILE A 156 4.76 -10.31 -13.37
N THR A 157 4.64 -10.97 -14.52
CA THR A 157 3.66 -10.66 -15.57
C THR A 157 2.63 -11.77 -15.78
N GLY A 158 2.88 -12.97 -15.27
CA GLY A 158 1.95 -14.09 -15.39
C GLY A 158 2.58 -15.45 -15.06
N VAL A 159 1.91 -16.52 -15.50
CA VAL A 159 2.40 -17.90 -15.46
C VAL A 159 2.72 -18.36 -16.88
N GLY A 160 3.94 -18.82 -17.12
CA GLY A 160 4.40 -19.32 -18.41
C GLY A 160 4.17 -20.81 -18.59
N ASN A 161 4.61 -21.62 -17.62
CA ASN A 161 4.51 -23.08 -17.66
C ASN A 161 4.31 -23.63 -16.25
N ALA A 162 3.85 -24.88 -16.16
CA ALA A 162 3.71 -25.59 -14.90
C ALA A 162 3.85 -27.10 -15.12
N PHE A 163 4.32 -27.83 -14.11
CA PHE A 163 4.29 -29.28 -14.09
C PHE A 163 3.97 -29.79 -12.69
N HIS A 164 3.46 -31.03 -12.64
CA HIS A 164 3.17 -31.78 -11.42
C HIS A 164 3.88 -33.12 -11.47
N VAL A 165 4.53 -33.48 -10.37
CA VAL A 165 5.20 -34.77 -10.21
C VAL A 165 4.71 -35.43 -8.92
N ALA A 166 4.17 -36.64 -9.05
CA ALA A 166 3.85 -37.45 -7.90
C ALA A 166 5.16 -38.03 -7.32
N GLY A 167 5.30 -38.00 -6.00
CA GLY A 167 6.41 -38.64 -5.30
C GLY A 167 6.32 -40.14 -5.31
N SER A 168 7.35 -40.79 -4.78
CA SER A 168 7.40 -42.28 -4.62
C SER A 168 6.53 -42.80 -3.49
N VAL A 169 6.15 -41.95 -2.57
CA VAL A 169 5.29 -42.29 -1.41
C VAL A 169 3.87 -41.77 -1.69
N PRO A 170 2.81 -42.57 -1.43
CA PRO A 170 1.43 -42.10 -1.58
C PRO A 170 1.16 -40.83 -0.78
N GLY A 171 0.67 -39.77 -1.47
CA GLY A 171 0.42 -38.44 -0.88
C GLY A 171 1.61 -37.48 -0.92
N GLU A 172 2.77 -37.92 -1.39
CA GLU A 172 3.88 -37.04 -1.74
C GLU A 172 3.72 -36.51 -3.18
N ALA A 173 3.85 -35.22 -3.37
CA ALA A 173 3.81 -34.59 -4.68
C ALA A 173 4.46 -33.21 -4.66
N GLU A 174 4.94 -32.78 -5.84
CA GLU A 174 5.44 -31.44 -6.08
C GLU A 174 4.78 -30.84 -7.32
N SER A 175 4.28 -29.61 -7.19
CA SER A 175 3.88 -28.80 -8.33
C SER A 175 4.76 -27.56 -8.43
N GLN A 176 5.24 -27.28 -9.63
CA GLN A 176 6.05 -26.10 -9.90
C GLN A 176 5.39 -25.23 -10.98
N PHE A 177 5.31 -23.94 -10.72
CA PHE A 177 4.74 -22.94 -11.63
C PHE A 177 5.85 -21.95 -12.00
N PHE A 178 6.27 -21.93 -13.25
CA PHE A 178 7.26 -20.98 -13.77
C PHE A 178 6.55 -19.69 -14.13
N LEU A 179 6.98 -18.59 -13.53
CA LEU A 179 6.37 -17.29 -13.76
C LEU A 179 7.06 -16.58 -14.91
N THR A 180 6.27 -15.84 -15.69
CA THR A 180 6.80 -14.86 -16.63
C THR A 180 7.12 -13.56 -15.93
N THR A 181 8.22 -12.92 -16.29
CA THR A 181 8.70 -11.67 -15.72
C THR A 181 9.05 -10.68 -16.80
N ALA A 182 8.97 -9.38 -16.52
CA ALA A 182 9.24 -8.32 -17.48
C ALA A 182 10.71 -8.28 -17.93
N ASP A 183 11.61 -8.75 -17.07
CA ASP A 183 13.07 -8.77 -17.29
C ASP A 183 13.62 -10.18 -17.59
N SER A 184 12.74 -11.15 -17.86
CA SER A 184 13.05 -12.55 -18.13
C SER A 184 13.85 -13.26 -17.02
N LYS A 185 13.87 -12.72 -15.81
CA LYS A 185 14.49 -13.39 -14.66
C LYS A 185 13.65 -14.58 -14.23
N PRO A 186 14.27 -15.73 -13.91
CA PRO A 186 13.56 -16.93 -13.50
C PRO A 186 12.91 -16.72 -12.12
N VAL A 187 11.63 -17.02 -12.02
CA VAL A 187 10.86 -17.07 -10.77
C VAL A 187 9.98 -18.30 -10.85
N SER A 188 9.93 -19.09 -9.77
CA SER A 188 8.99 -20.20 -9.68
C SER A 188 8.31 -20.27 -8.32
N LEU A 189 7.06 -20.75 -8.35
CA LEU A 189 6.31 -21.12 -7.16
C LEU A 189 6.35 -22.63 -7.05
N VAL A 190 6.65 -23.15 -5.87
CA VAL A 190 6.72 -24.57 -5.59
C VAL A 190 5.73 -24.92 -4.51
N VAL A 191 4.84 -25.87 -4.82
CA VAL A 191 3.88 -26.42 -3.87
C VAL A 191 4.30 -27.85 -3.54
N LEU A 192 4.65 -28.09 -2.28
CA LEU A 192 5.05 -29.40 -1.77
C LEU A 192 3.91 -30.00 -0.93
N SER A 193 3.58 -31.24 -1.24
CA SER A 193 2.69 -32.09 -0.46
C SER A 193 3.49 -33.25 0.13
N ARG A 194 3.37 -33.50 1.44
CA ARG A 194 3.97 -34.66 2.12
C ARG A 194 2.94 -35.30 3.03
N PRO A 195 2.94 -36.63 3.13
CA PRO A 195 2.02 -37.34 4.02
C PRO A 195 2.17 -36.91 5.48
N GLY A 196 1.04 -36.54 6.10
CA GLY A 196 1.03 -36.09 7.50
C GLY A 196 1.49 -34.64 7.73
N GLU A 197 1.89 -33.91 6.68
CA GLU A 197 2.27 -32.49 6.76
C GLU A 197 1.25 -31.59 6.07
N ALA A 198 1.18 -30.33 6.52
CA ALA A 198 0.44 -29.30 5.80
C ALA A 198 1.14 -28.98 4.48
N LYS A 199 0.36 -28.80 3.41
CA LYS A 199 0.86 -28.38 2.10
C LYS A 199 1.64 -27.05 2.23
N ARG A 200 2.78 -26.93 1.58
CA ARG A 200 3.69 -25.79 1.69
C ARG A 200 3.85 -25.10 0.35
N LEU A 201 3.85 -23.76 0.38
CA LEU A 201 4.19 -22.91 -0.74
C LEU A 201 5.55 -22.26 -0.49
N SER A 202 6.47 -22.37 -1.44
CA SER A 202 7.73 -21.63 -1.47
C SER A 202 7.89 -20.88 -2.78
N VAL A 203 8.77 -19.86 -2.79
CA VAL A 203 9.09 -19.04 -3.97
C VAL A 203 10.59 -19.06 -4.20
N ALA A 204 11.02 -19.47 -5.36
CA ALA A 204 12.40 -19.39 -5.81
C ALA A 204 12.57 -18.15 -6.71
N LEU A 205 13.52 -17.28 -6.34
CA LEU A 205 13.92 -16.09 -7.11
C LEU A 205 15.26 -16.37 -7.81
N GLY A 206 15.29 -17.38 -8.68
CA GLY A 206 16.50 -17.82 -9.37
C GLY A 206 16.35 -19.24 -9.91
N GLU A 207 17.42 -19.78 -10.46
CA GLU A 207 17.45 -21.13 -11.06
C GLU A 207 17.48 -22.24 -10.00
N VAL A 208 17.94 -21.92 -8.77
CA VAL A 208 18.06 -22.90 -7.69
C VAL A 208 16.84 -22.77 -6.78
N ILE A 209 16.11 -23.86 -6.64
CA ILE A 209 15.01 -23.98 -5.69
C ILE A 209 15.64 -24.34 -4.33
N ASP A 210 15.58 -23.42 -3.39
CA ASP A 210 15.94 -23.70 -2.01
C ASP A 210 14.68 -24.23 -1.30
N GLU A 211 14.66 -25.50 -0.90
CA GLU A 211 13.55 -26.09 -0.14
C GLU A 211 13.34 -25.39 1.22
N ALA A 212 14.37 -24.73 1.72
CA ALA A 212 14.28 -23.89 2.91
C ALA A 212 13.76 -22.47 2.58
N ALA A 213 13.53 -22.13 1.31
CA ALA A 213 12.94 -20.86 0.93
C ALA A 213 11.60 -20.67 1.65
N GLY A 214 11.51 -19.64 2.44
CA GLY A 214 10.33 -19.34 3.24
C GLY A 214 9.11 -19.04 2.39
N GLY A 215 7.94 -19.17 3.00
CA GLY A 215 6.67 -18.75 2.38
C GLY A 215 6.67 -17.26 2.06
N VAL A 216 5.72 -16.83 1.23
CA VAL A 216 5.54 -15.43 0.87
C VAL A 216 5.00 -14.64 2.06
N ALA A 217 5.81 -13.78 2.64
CA ALA A 217 5.36 -12.89 3.70
C ALA A 217 4.38 -11.85 3.14
N LYS A 218 3.20 -11.74 3.75
CA LYS A 218 2.21 -10.71 3.41
C LYS A 218 2.77 -9.31 3.63
N GLU A 219 2.22 -8.35 2.90
CA GLU A 219 2.66 -6.94 2.95
C GLU A 219 4.16 -6.75 2.64
N THR A 220 4.66 -7.52 1.67
CA THR A 220 5.94 -7.33 0.98
C THR A 220 5.71 -7.01 -0.49
N LEU A 221 6.68 -6.42 -1.17
CA LEU A 221 6.56 -6.12 -2.60
C LEU A 221 6.45 -7.40 -3.43
N LEU A 222 7.13 -8.48 -3.02
CA LEU A 222 6.98 -9.80 -3.65
C LEU A 222 5.54 -10.31 -3.52
N TRP A 223 4.98 -10.27 -2.31
CA TRP A 223 3.57 -10.64 -2.09
C TRP A 223 2.62 -9.83 -2.98
N TYR A 224 2.80 -8.51 -3.05
CA TYR A 224 1.99 -7.64 -3.92
C TYR A 224 2.08 -8.06 -5.38
N ARG A 225 3.29 -8.33 -5.89
CA ARG A 225 3.49 -8.77 -7.26
C ARG A 225 2.79 -10.10 -7.55
N LEU A 226 2.85 -11.06 -6.62
CA LEU A 226 2.17 -12.34 -6.75
C LEU A 226 0.64 -12.19 -6.61
N ALA A 227 0.17 -11.59 -5.52
CA ALA A 227 -1.27 -11.51 -5.23
C ALA A 227 -2.06 -10.67 -6.24
N CYS A 228 -1.42 -9.64 -6.84
CA CYS A 228 -2.09 -8.71 -7.75
C CYS A 228 -1.95 -9.06 -9.23
N PHE A 229 -0.92 -9.82 -9.64
CA PHE A 229 -0.62 -10.04 -11.06
C PHE A 229 -0.72 -11.50 -11.51
N LEU A 230 -0.78 -12.46 -10.59
CA LEU A 230 -1.07 -13.83 -10.97
C LEU A 230 -2.50 -13.95 -11.53
N PRO A 231 -2.70 -14.68 -12.64
CA PRO A 231 -4.02 -14.92 -13.18
C PRO A 231 -4.89 -15.70 -12.19
N ARG A 232 -6.20 -15.48 -12.22
CA ARG A 232 -7.14 -16.18 -11.32
C ARG A 232 -7.35 -17.64 -11.71
N VAL A 233 -7.04 -17.99 -12.94
CA VAL A 233 -7.12 -19.35 -13.50
C VAL A 233 -5.79 -19.64 -14.16
N LEU A 234 -5.29 -20.84 -13.96
CA LEU A 234 -4.05 -21.30 -14.57
C LEU A 234 -4.21 -21.28 -16.11
N PRO A 235 -3.32 -20.62 -16.87
CA PRO A 235 -3.44 -20.51 -18.31
C PRO A 235 -2.94 -21.75 -19.06
N GLY A 236 -3.32 -21.86 -20.34
CA GLY A 236 -2.79 -22.85 -21.27
C GLY A 236 -3.22 -24.29 -20.95
N GLU A 237 -2.42 -25.24 -21.41
CA GLU A 237 -2.68 -26.67 -21.26
C GLU A 237 -2.64 -27.13 -19.79
N ALA A 238 -1.89 -26.44 -18.95
CA ALA A 238 -1.82 -26.73 -17.52
C ALA A 238 -3.19 -26.58 -16.80
N SER A 239 -4.13 -25.84 -17.38
CA SER A 239 -5.49 -25.71 -16.82
C SER A 239 -6.31 -27.00 -16.90
N GLY A 240 -5.93 -27.95 -17.78
CA GLY A 240 -6.56 -29.27 -17.91
C GLY A 240 -6.08 -30.30 -16.91
N ASP A 241 -4.98 -30.06 -16.19
CA ASP A 241 -4.46 -30.94 -15.18
C ASP A 241 -5.11 -30.62 -13.82
N ALA A 242 -5.87 -31.57 -13.28
CA ALA A 242 -6.61 -31.39 -12.04
C ALA A 242 -5.71 -31.19 -10.81
N ALA A 243 -4.52 -31.81 -10.77
CA ALA A 243 -3.57 -31.68 -9.68
C ALA A 243 -2.92 -30.28 -9.71
N LEU A 244 -2.50 -29.82 -10.89
CA LEU A 244 -1.97 -28.47 -11.07
C LEU A 244 -3.04 -27.41 -10.73
N ALA A 245 -4.27 -27.58 -11.18
CA ALA A 245 -5.36 -26.66 -10.89
C ALA A 245 -5.64 -26.56 -9.38
N ALA A 246 -5.63 -27.69 -8.65
CA ALA A 246 -5.82 -27.73 -7.21
C ALA A 246 -4.66 -27.06 -6.45
N ASP A 247 -3.41 -27.29 -6.88
CA ASP A 247 -2.24 -26.69 -6.26
C ASP A 247 -2.14 -25.19 -6.58
N TYR A 248 -2.54 -24.78 -7.77
CA TYR A 248 -2.64 -23.36 -8.09
C TYR A 248 -3.72 -22.63 -7.28
N ALA A 249 -4.86 -23.28 -7.07
CA ALA A 249 -5.90 -22.75 -6.17
C ALA A 249 -5.37 -22.58 -4.74
N PHE A 250 -4.55 -23.52 -4.25
CA PHE A 250 -3.87 -23.40 -2.97
C PHE A 250 -2.91 -22.21 -2.95
N VAL A 251 -2.11 -22.00 -4.01
CA VAL A 251 -1.25 -20.80 -4.14
C VAL A 251 -2.08 -19.52 -3.97
N LEU A 252 -3.17 -19.37 -4.73
CA LEU A 252 -4.04 -18.20 -4.66
C LEU A 252 -4.68 -18.02 -3.28
N GLN A 253 -5.04 -19.12 -2.61
CA GLN A 253 -5.58 -19.10 -1.25
C GLN A 253 -4.54 -18.59 -0.24
N VAL A 254 -3.30 -19.06 -0.30
CA VAL A 254 -2.21 -18.63 0.60
C VAL A 254 -1.90 -17.15 0.40
N LEU A 255 -1.82 -16.71 -0.85
CA LEU A 255 -1.59 -15.30 -1.18
C LEU A 255 -2.75 -14.40 -0.72
N GLY A 256 -3.98 -14.90 -0.81
CA GLY A 256 -5.19 -14.14 -0.51
C GLY A 256 -5.47 -13.03 -1.54
N PRO A 257 -6.49 -12.20 -1.27
CA PRO A 257 -6.86 -11.11 -2.18
C PRO A 257 -5.80 -10.01 -2.18
N CYS A 258 -5.51 -9.44 -3.36
CA CYS A 258 -4.61 -8.31 -3.55
C CYS A 258 -5.04 -7.07 -2.74
N GLY A 259 -6.35 -6.79 -2.66
CA GLY A 259 -6.90 -5.65 -1.92
C GLY A 259 -6.60 -4.28 -2.56
N ARG A 260 -6.06 -4.23 -3.79
CA ARG A 260 -5.82 -2.98 -4.51
C ARG A 260 -7.15 -2.32 -4.90
N THR A 261 -7.30 -1.04 -4.56
CA THR A 261 -8.45 -0.20 -4.92
C THR A 261 -8.07 0.92 -5.89
N LEU A 262 -6.78 1.21 -6.02
CA LEU A 262 -6.22 2.13 -7.02
C LEU A 262 -5.99 1.41 -8.36
N PRO A 263 -6.18 2.12 -9.48
CA PRO A 263 -5.90 1.59 -10.81
C PRO A 263 -4.43 1.28 -11.04
#